data_2c21363ddc08a67ad42f0b48622cb544
#
_entry.id   2c21363ddc08a67ad42f0b48622cb544
#
_cell.length_a   1.000
_cell.length_b   1.000
_cell.length_c   1.000
_cell.angle_alpha   90.00
_cell.angle_beta   90.00
_cell.angle_gamma   90.00
#
_symmetry.space_group_name_H-M   'P 1'
#
loop_
_entity.id
_entity.type
_entity.pdbx_description
1 polymer ?
#
loop_
_entity_poly.entity_id
_entity_poly.type
_entity_poly.pdbx_seq_one_letter_code
_entity_poly.pdbx_strand_id
1 'polypeptide(L)'
;ACDGTFDPSRGYVMRGGREMENHFECLWDLFHSIPSLEKPGASVLDEYYWLNKHDPNYSLCRATVNRGEDAHTDGKFNLSQKGCMEIMKLFLTKDEDLYDKTIEDVFDDEVFNSNFWLYWRTMFAFENWHSALEMKLYFQRFIHHIGGLPDFSALKFTKYNQYDSLILPMQRYLEDAGVQFQFNTEVTNVIFDFHDGKKVAKTIECKVNGKEQKISLTENDLVFVTNGSCTEGTIYGDQNHAPVGDAEVRNSGVWDLWKNIARQDPSFGHPEKFCSDIKKTNWESATVTTLDDKIIPYITDICKRDPKSGNVVTGGIVSCQDSKWLLSWTINRQGQFKEQDPKKVCVWVYGLFTDVPGDYIKKPMKECTGKEITAEWLYHLGVPVDQIDDMAENSAVCVPTMMPYITAFFMPRAKGCLLYTSDAA
;
A
#
# COMPACT_ATOMS: atom_id res chain seq x y z
N ALA A 1 -4.36 -3.35 -2.49
CA ALA A 1 -4.20 -3.86 -1.14
C ALA A 1 -5.51 -4.29 -0.47
N CYS A 2 -6.62 -4.33 -1.21
CA CYS A 2 -7.93 -4.71 -0.64
C CYS A 2 -8.14 -6.22 -0.55
N ASP A 3 -7.17 -7.01 -0.97
CA ASP A 3 -7.28 -8.45 -0.96
C ASP A 3 -6.28 -9.09 -0.01
N GLY A 4 -6.59 -10.30 0.35
CA GLY A 4 -5.69 -11.22 0.97
C GLY A 4 -6.06 -12.60 0.46
N THR A 5 -5.08 -13.41 0.23
CA THR A 5 -5.27 -14.81 -0.15
C THR A 5 -4.62 -15.71 0.88
N PHE A 6 -5.15 -16.90 1.00
CA PHE A 6 -4.58 -17.95 1.83
C PHE A 6 -4.33 -19.18 0.98
N ASP A 7 -3.11 -19.67 1.02
CA ASP A 7 -2.73 -20.95 0.48
C ASP A 7 -2.08 -21.76 1.62
N PRO A 8 -2.60 -22.94 1.99
CA PRO A 8 -2.04 -23.73 3.10
C PRO A 8 -0.57 -24.08 2.92
N SER A 9 -0.09 -24.20 1.68
CA SER A 9 1.30 -24.52 1.34
C SER A 9 2.24 -23.33 1.32
N ARG A 10 1.69 -22.09 1.13
CA ARG A 10 2.46 -20.86 0.96
C ARG A 10 2.26 -19.85 2.10
N GLY A 11 1.22 -20.00 2.89
CA GLY A 11 0.82 -19.06 3.93
C GLY A 11 -0.15 -17.98 3.46
N TYR A 12 -0.31 -16.95 4.25
CA TYR A 12 -1.18 -15.81 3.94
C TYR A 12 -0.44 -14.80 3.07
N VAL A 13 -1.19 -14.07 2.25
CA VAL A 13 -0.65 -13.02 1.37
C VAL A 13 -1.39 -11.71 1.59
N MET A 14 -0.64 -10.66 1.87
CA MET A 14 -1.12 -9.26 1.93
C MET A 14 -0.25 -8.41 1.00
N ARG A 15 -0.86 -7.53 0.20
CA ARG A 15 -0.14 -6.70 -0.76
C ARG A 15 0.15 -5.27 -0.27
N GLY A 16 -0.22 -4.94 0.94
CA GLY A 16 0.03 -3.61 1.47
C GLY A 16 -0.57 -3.39 2.85
N GLY A 17 -0.36 -2.20 3.40
CA GLY A 17 -0.96 -1.74 4.64
C GLY A 17 -2.48 -1.66 4.53
N ARG A 18 -3.14 -1.63 5.69
CA ARG A 18 -4.60 -1.62 5.81
C ARG A 18 -5.08 -0.46 6.67
N GLU A 19 -4.27 0.58 6.70
CA GLU A 19 -4.54 1.77 7.49
C GLU A 19 -5.77 2.50 6.96
N MET A 20 -6.64 2.85 7.87
CA MET A 20 -7.84 3.64 7.65
C MET A 20 -7.82 4.84 8.60
N GLU A 21 -8.73 5.77 8.40
CA GLU A 21 -8.87 6.93 9.28
C GLU A 21 -10.33 7.42 9.35
N ASN A 22 -10.61 8.29 10.31
CA ASN A 22 -11.98 8.79 10.50
C ASN A 22 -12.41 9.83 9.46
N HIS A 23 -11.45 10.53 8.84
CA HIS A 23 -11.70 11.60 7.85
C HIS A 23 -11.78 11.10 6.40
N PHE A 24 -12.11 9.86 6.20
CA PHE A 24 -12.63 9.35 4.94
C PHE A 24 -14.16 9.56 4.87
N GLU A 25 -14.60 10.82 4.99
CA GLU A 25 -16.00 11.17 5.21
C GLU A 25 -16.92 10.56 4.14
N CYS A 26 -16.59 10.71 2.87
CA CYS A 26 -17.40 10.13 1.78
C CYS A 26 -17.44 8.60 1.82
N LEU A 27 -16.32 7.96 2.20
CA LEU A 27 -16.26 6.51 2.36
C LEU A 27 -17.18 6.05 3.50
N TRP A 28 -17.11 6.71 4.63
CA TRP A 28 -17.90 6.34 5.81
C TRP A 28 -19.39 6.67 5.65
N ASP A 29 -19.71 7.74 4.95
CA ASP A 29 -21.10 8.03 4.57
C ASP A 29 -21.68 6.90 3.72
N LEU A 30 -20.93 6.42 2.71
CA LEU A 30 -21.30 5.25 1.92
C LEU A 30 -21.49 4.00 2.80
N PHE A 31 -20.50 3.68 3.64
CA PHE A 31 -20.52 2.47 4.46
C PHE A 31 -21.51 2.51 5.63
N HIS A 32 -22.04 3.67 5.99
CA HIS A 32 -23.20 3.79 6.86
C HIS A 32 -24.45 3.14 6.24
N SER A 33 -24.60 3.20 4.92
CA SER A 33 -25.72 2.61 4.19
C SER A 33 -25.57 1.13 3.87
N ILE A 34 -24.35 0.58 3.96
CA ILE A 34 -24.08 -0.82 3.59
C ILE A 34 -24.23 -1.72 4.82
N PRO A 35 -25.14 -2.73 4.77
CA PRO A 35 -25.33 -3.66 5.86
C PRO A 35 -24.08 -4.48 6.18
N SER A 36 -23.82 -4.67 7.46
CA SER A 36 -22.82 -5.62 7.94
C SER A 36 -23.20 -7.06 7.57
N LEU A 37 -22.20 -7.83 7.11
CA LEU A 37 -22.37 -9.27 6.89
C LEU A 37 -22.22 -10.10 8.19
N GLU A 38 -21.70 -9.48 9.25
CA GLU A 38 -21.39 -10.15 10.53
C GLU A 38 -22.46 -9.91 11.60
N LYS A 39 -23.10 -8.73 11.57
CA LYS A 39 -24.03 -8.29 12.61
C LYS A 39 -25.35 -7.81 12.01
N PRO A 40 -26.44 -8.61 12.12
CA PRO A 40 -27.76 -8.20 11.66
C PRO A 40 -28.19 -6.85 12.27
N GLY A 41 -28.67 -5.95 11.42
CA GLY A 41 -29.15 -4.64 11.84
C GLY A 41 -28.08 -3.57 12.05
N ALA A 42 -26.80 -3.91 11.86
CA ALA A 42 -25.68 -2.98 11.89
C ALA A 42 -25.20 -2.65 10.46
N SER A 43 -24.55 -1.51 10.29
CA SER A 43 -23.82 -1.15 9.08
C SER A 43 -22.34 -1.56 9.19
N VAL A 44 -21.63 -1.51 8.06
CA VAL A 44 -20.17 -1.68 8.03
C VAL A 44 -19.48 -0.59 8.85
N LEU A 45 -20.00 0.65 8.83
CA LEU A 45 -19.49 1.74 9.66
C LEU A 45 -19.63 1.45 11.15
N ASP A 46 -20.77 0.88 11.58
CA ASP A 46 -21.00 0.53 12.99
C ASP A 46 -19.96 -0.46 13.49
N GLU A 47 -19.65 -1.51 12.71
CA GLU A 47 -18.62 -2.49 13.07
C GLU A 47 -17.22 -1.86 13.18
N TYR A 48 -16.87 -1.01 12.21
CA TYR A 48 -15.62 -0.26 12.23
C TYR A 48 -15.51 0.63 13.47
N TYR A 49 -16.57 1.38 13.78
CA TYR A 49 -16.62 2.27 14.93
C TYR A 49 -16.50 1.51 16.25
N TRP A 50 -17.27 0.45 16.43
CA TRP A 50 -17.26 -0.35 17.67
C TRP A 50 -15.90 -1.00 17.92
N LEU A 51 -15.30 -1.58 16.87
CA LEU A 51 -13.98 -2.19 16.99
C LEU A 51 -12.93 -1.18 17.46
N ASN A 52 -12.83 -0.04 16.77
CA ASN A 52 -11.79 0.95 17.07
C ASN A 52 -12.05 1.74 18.36
N LYS A 53 -13.28 1.77 18.84
CA LYS A 53 -13.64 2.28 20.19
C LYS A 53 -13.26 1.30 21.29
N HIS A 54 -13.45 0.00 21.05
CA HIS A 54 -13.15 -1.05 22.02
C HIS A 54 -11.64 -1.25 22.20
N ASP A 55 -10.90 -1.24 21.10
CA ASP A 55 -9.45 -1.43 21.08
C ASP A 55 -8.79 -0.29 20.28
N PRO A 56 -8.57 0.89 20.88
CA PRO A 56 -7.98 2.04 20.24
C PRO A 56 -6.57 1.73 19.72
N ASN A 57 -6.27 2.23 18.52
CA ASN A 57 -4.96 2.03 17.92
C ASN A 57 -3.89 2.87 18.60
N TYR A 58 -2.71 2.27 18.82
CA TYR A 58 -1.58 2.97 19.43
C TYR A 58 -0.28 2.18 19.22
N SER A 59 0.79 2.84 18.82
CA SER A 59 2.13 2.26 18.72
C SER A 59 2.94 2.52 19.99
N LEU A 60 3.64 1.49 20.48
CA LEU A 60 4.57 1.60 21.61
C LEU A 60 6.04 1.66 21.16
N CYS A 61 6.33 1.19 19.96
CA CYS A 61 7.65 1.29 19.34
C CYS A 61 7.48 1.68 17.87
N ARG A 62 7.96 2.85 17.50
CA ARG A 62 7.83 3.38 16.14
C ARG A 62 9.00 3.02 15.25
N ALA A 63 10.18 2.91 15.83
CA ALA A 63 11.42 2.57 15.13
C ALA A 63 12.38 1.80 16.01
N THR A 64 13.17 0.93 15.40
CA THR A 64 14.25 0.18 16.06
C THR A 64 15.61 0.47 15.42
N VAL A 65 16.65 0.25 16.18
CA VAL A 65 18.07 0.28 15.77
C VAL A 65 18.78 -0.94 16.36
N ASN A 66 20.02 -1.16 15.98
CA ASN A 66 20.91 -2.17 16.61
C ASN A 66 20.24 -3.54 16.78
N ARG A 67 19.49 -3.98 15.76
CA ARG A 67 18.81 -5.29 15.77
C ARG A 67 17.73 -5.40 16.84
N GLY A 68 16.78 -4.50 16.81
CA GLY A 68 15.53 -4.58 17.60
C GLY A 68 15.51 -3.72 18.87
N GLU A 69 16.59 -2.99 19.18
CA GLU A 69 16.58 -2.00 20.25
C GLU A 69 15.65 -0.83 19.88
N ASP A 70 14.93 -0.28 20.85
CA ASP A 70 14.10 0.90 20.63
C ASP A 70 14.98 2.09 20.21
N ALA A 71 14.66 2.72 19.10
CA ALA A 71 15.38 3.91 18.61
C ALA A 71 15.12 5.17 19.45
N HIS A 72 14.25 5.09 20.47
CA HIS A 72 13.90 6.19 21.38
C HIS A 72 13.52 7.49 20.65
N THR A 73 12.70 7.37 19.61
CA THR A 73 12.18 8.54 18.88
C THR A 73 11.25 9.41 19.73
N ASP A 74 10.75 8.88 20.87
CA ASP A 74 9.98 9.56 21.93
C ASP A 74 8.79 10.38 21.43
N GLY A 75 8.21 9.98 20.31
CA GLY A 75 7.10 10.70 19.70
C GLY A 75 7.47 12.07 19.12
N LYS A 76 8.76 12.35 18.91
CA LYS A 76 9.25 13.65 18.42
C LYS A 76 9.58 13.59 16.94
N PHE A 77 9.28 14.68 16.23
CA PHE A 77 9.68 14.85 14.82
C PHE A 77 11.16 15.19 14.64
N ASN A 78 11.80 15.76 15.66
CA ASN A 78 13.19 16.25 15.59
C ASN A 78 13.45 17.13 14.35
N LEU A 79 12.46 17.95 13.99
CA LEU A 79 12.60 18.96 12.95
C LEU A 79 13.22 20.23 13.53
N SER A 80 14.23 20.75 12.84
CA SER A 80 14.77 22.08 13.12
C SER A 80 13.76 23.18 12.71
N GLN A 81 13.99 24.39 13.18
CA GLN A 81 13.18 25.54 12.74
C GLN A 81 13.26 25.74 11.22
N LYS A 82 14.43 25.48 10.60
CA LYS A 82 14.61 25.55 9.16
C LYS A 82 13.80 24.47 8.47
N GLY A 83 13.87 23.21 8.91
CA GLY A 83 13.07 22.11 8.37
C GLY A 83 11.56 22.37 8.45
N CYS A 84 11.07 22.93 9.55
CA CYS A 84 9.68 23.35 9.66
C CYS A 84 9.31 24.43 8.61
N MET A 85 10.20 25.40 8.37
CA MET A 85 9.97 26.43 7.36
C MET A 85 9.96 25.85 5.93
N GLU A 86 10.80 24.88 5.63
CA GLU A 86 10.81 24.20 4.33
C GLU A 86 9.52 23.45 4.07
N ILE A 87 9.00 22.72 5.06
CA ILE A 87 7.70 22.06 4.97
C ILE A 87 6.57 23.06 4.76
N MET A 88 6.56 24.16 5.50
CA MET A 88 5.56 25.22 5.31
C MET A 88 5.68 25.86 3.91
N LYS A 89 6.90 26.06 3.43
CA LYS A 89 7.14 26.60 2.08
C LYS A 89 6.57 25.65 1.02
N LEU A 90 6.82 24.34 1.12
CA LEU A 90 6.22 23.37 0.20
C LEU A 90 4.70 23.46 0.21
N PHE A 91 4.07 23.51 1.40
CA PHE A 91 2.62 23.58 1.54
C PHE A 91 2.02 24.83 0.87
N LEU A 92 2.73 25.97 0.93
CA LEU A 92 2.29 27.25 0.37
C LEU A 92 2.71 27.46 -1.09
N THR A 93 3.64 26.67 -1.62
CA THR A 93 4.10 26.77 -3.01
C THR A 93 2.96 26.39 -3.95
N LYS A 94 2.79 27.11 -5.06
CA LYS A 94 1.78 26.78 -6.06
C LYS A 94 2.12 25.47 -6.77
N ASP A 95 1.10 24.74 -7.19
CA ASP A 95 1.29 23.44 -7.85
C ASP A 95 2.08 23.56 -9.14
N GLU A 96 1.88 24.68 -9.88
CA GLU A 96 2.60 24.96 -11.12
C GLU A 96 4.12 25.07 -10.93
N ASP A 97 4.55 25.55 -9.74
CA ASP A 97 5.97 25.69 -9.39
C ASP A 97 6.61 24.38 -8.94
N LEU A 98 5.80 23.33 -8.74
CA LEU A 98 6.23 22.01 -8.30
C LEU A 98 6.22 20.96 -9.43
N TYR A 99 5.69 21.30 -10.61
CA TYR A 99 5.76 20.38 -11.75
C TYR A 99 7.21 19.98 -12.05
N ASP A 100 7.41 18.69 -12.33
CA ASP A 100 8.70 18.07 -12.62
C ASP A 100 9.77 18.20 -11.50
N LYS A 101 9.43 18.74 -10.32
CA LYS A 101 10.33 18.79 -9.18
C LYS A 101 10.24 17.52 -8.32
N THR A 102 11.41 17.14 -7.81
CA THR A 102 11.53 16.07 -6.81
C THR A 102 11.45 16.64 -5.39
N ILE A 103 11.29 15.77 -4.41
CA ILE A 103 11.32 16.14 -2.99
C ILE A 103 12.70 16.68 -2.60
N GLU A 104 13.78 16.12 -3.18
CA GLU A 104 15.15 16.59 -2.96
C GLU A 104 15.46 17.95 -3.58
N ASP A 105 14.63 18.44 -4.52
CA ASP A 105 14.73 19.80 -5.05
C ASP A 105 14.14 20.86 -4.10
N VAL A 106 13.37 20.44 -3.11
CA VAL A 106 12.60 21.34 -2.23
C VAL A 106 12.98 21.26 -0.75
N PHE A 107 13.62 20.17 -0.34
CA PHE A 107 14.10 19.94 1.01
C PHE A 107 15.60 19.71 1.02
N ASP A 108 16.22 19.98 2.17
CA ASP A 108 17.61 19.67 2.43
C ASP A 108 17.77 18.64 3.59
N ASP A 109 19.02 18.43 3.99
CA ASP A 109 19.39 17.47 5.04
C ASP A 109 18.68 17.70 6.38
N GLU A 110 18.23 18.92 6.66
CA GLU A 110 17.50 19.25 7.89
C GLU A 110 16.16 18.50 7.98
N VAL A 111 15.48 18.31 6.84
CA VAL A 111 14.26 17.51 6.78
C VAL A 111 14.61 16.03 6.70
N PHE A 112 15.55 15.65 5.83
CA PHE A 112 15.86 14.24 5.56
C PHE A 112 16.46 13.49 6.77
N ASN A 113 17.19 14.18 7.65
CA ASN A 113 17.75 13.60 8.87
C ASN A 113 16.79 13.64 10.08
N SER A 114 15.57 14.10 9.91
CA SER A 114 14.59 14.18 10.99
C SER A 114 13.78 12.88 11.17
N ASN A 115 13.25 12.67 12.38
CA ASN A 115 12.27 11.61 12.62
C ASN A 115 10.98 11.84 11.82
N PHE A 116 10.64 13.10 11.53
CA PHE A 116 9.50 13.41 10.67
C PHE A 116 9.64 12.71 9.31
N TRP A 117 10.81 12.81 8.65
CA TRP A 117 11.04 12.17 7.37
C TRP A 117 11.00 10.65 7.48
N LEU A 118 11.60 10.07 8.53
CA LEU A 118 11.49 8.64 8.80
C LEU A 118 10.02 8.19 8.90
N TYR A 119 9.21 8.91 9.66
CA TYR A 119 7.80 8.57 9.83
C TYR A 119 7.01 8.73 8.55
N TRP A 120 7.23 9.82 7.83
CA TRP A 120 6.53 10.14 6.60
C TRP A 120 6.86 9.15 5.49
N ARG A 121 8.13 8.92 5.22
CA ARG A 121 8.56 8.04 4.15
C ARG A 121 8.19 6.58 4.37
N THR A 122 8.24 6.08 5.60
CA THR A 122 7.86 4.70 5.92
C THR A 122 6.34 4.52 5.98
N MET A 123 5.57 5.57 6.29
CA MET A 123 4.10 5.51 6.26
C MET A 123 3.55 5.50 4.84
N PHE A 124 4.10 6.36 3.97
CA PHE A 124 3.55 6.61 2.64
C PHE A 124 4.43 6.10 1.49
N ALA A 125 5.53 5.39 1.79
CA ALA A 125 6.50 4.87 0.82
C ALA A 125 7.15 5.96 -0.07
N PHE A 126 7.44 7.15 0.50
CA PHE A 126 8.14 8.20 -0.22
C PHE A 126 9.66 8.00 -0.23
N GLU A 127 10.25 8.30 -1.38
CA GLU A 127 11.70 8.46 -1.55
C GLU A 127 12.03 9.90 -1.95
N ASN A 128 13.30 10.29 -1.79
CA ASN A 128 13.72 11.68 -2.02
C ASN A 128 13.51 12.14 -3.48
N TRP A 129 13.62 11.22 -4.44
CA TRP A 129 13.45 11.49 -5.87
C TRP A 129 11.98 11.56 -6.32
N HIS A 130 11.03 11.22 -5.47
CA HIS A 130 9.60 11.29 -5.77
C HIS A 130 9.12 12.74 -5.97
N SER A 131 7.96 12.89 -6.57
CA SER A 131 7.34 14.18 -6.88
C SER A 131 7.10 15.04 -5.63
N ALA A 132 7.64 16.26 -5.65
CA ALA A 132 7.35 17.27 -4.63
C ALA A 132 5.87 17.68 -4.64
N LEU A 133 5.24 17.72 -5.82
CA LEU A 133 3.81 17.98 -5.95
C LEU A 133 3.00 16.90 -5.24
N GLU A 134 3.31 15.63 -5.48
CA GLU A 134 2.59 14.52 -4.85
C GLU A 134 2.74 14.57 -3.32
N MET A 135 3.94 14.84 -2.83
CA MET A 135 4.15 15.03 -1.40
C MET A 135 3.31 16.17 -0.82
N LYS A 136 3.21 17.31 -1.53
CA LYS A 136 2.33 18.41 -1.12
C LYS A 136 0.87 17.98 -1.06
N LEU A 137 0.37 17.25 -2.06
CA LEU A 137 -1.01 16.75 -2.07
C LEU A 137 -1.29 15.80 -0.90
N TYR A 138 -0.34 14.95 -0.56
CA TYR A 138 -0.41 14.10 0.63
C TYR A 138 -0.42 14.94 1.92
N PHE A 139 0.40 15.98 2.02
CA PHE A 139 0.34 16.90 3.15
C PHE A 139 -1.03 17.54 3.31
N GLN A 140 -1.60 18.04 2.24
CA GLN A 140 -2.93 18.64 2.26
C GLN A 140 -3.99 17.63 2.69
N ARG A 141 -3.91 16.41 2.19
CA ARG A 141 -4.86 15.34 2.51
C ARG A 141 -4.77 14.88 3.96
N PHE A 142 -3.56 14.81 4.52
CA PHE A 142 -3.31 14.23 5.85
C PHE A 142 -2.91 15.24 6.91
N ILE A 143 -3.09 16.54 6.67
CA ILE A 143 -2.63 17.60 7.57
C ILE A 143 -3.14 17.44 9.01
N HIS A 144 -4.38 17.01 9.16
CA HIS A 144 -5.01 16.82 10.47
C HIS A 144 -4.50 15.55 11.21
N HIS A 145 -3.72 14.70 10.55
CA HIS A 145 -3.14 13.49 11.14
C HIS A 145 -1.63 13.59 11.37
N ILE A 146 -0.97 14.65 10.93
CA ILE A 146 0.48 14.79 11.08
C ILE A 146 0.91 14.62 12.54
N GLY A 147 0.17 15.18 13.48
CA GLY A 147 0.44 15.03 14.91
C GLY A 147 0.39 13.58 15.43
N GLY A 148 -0.33 12.70 14.76
CA GLY A 148 -0.45 11.27 15.11
C GLY A 148 0.53 10.34 14.39
N LEU A 149 1.45 10.84 13.57
CA LEU A 149 2.46 10.02 12.89
C LEU A 149 3.43 9.31 13.83
N PRO A 150 3.82 9.89 14.98
CA PRO A 150 4.73 9.22 15.89
C PRO A 150 4.18 7.98 16.57
N ASP A 151 2.88 7.96 16.88
CA ASP A 151 2.25 6.88 17.65
C ASP A 151 1.11 6.17 16.91
N PHE A 152 0.77 6.61 15.72
CA PHE A 152 -0.32 6.07 14.91
C PHE A 152 -1.71 6.07 15.57
N SER A 153 -1.94 6.88 16.58
CA SER A 153 -3.24 6.96 17.29
C SER A 153 -4.38 7.39 16.36
N ALA A 154 -4.08 8.14 15.30
CA ALA A 154 -5.05 8.54 14.28
C ALA A 154 -5.49 7.39 13.38
N LEU A 155 -4.67 6.36 13.20
CA LEU A 155 -4.98 5.23 12.33
C LEU A 155 -6.01 4.30 12.95
N LYS A 156 -6.83 3.75 12.09
CA LYS A 156 -7.87 2.78 12.41
C LYS A 156 -7.77 1.59 11.47
N PHE A 157 -8.40 0.49 11.86
CA PHE A 157 -8.35 -0.74 11.09
C PHE A 157 -9.73 -1.38 11.04
N THR A 158 -9.99 -2.14 9.98
CA THR A 158 -11.13 -3.05 9.88
C THR A 158 -10.85 -4.34 10.66
N LYS A 159 -11.91 -5.10 10.96
CA LYS A 159 -11.80 -6.38 11.68
C LYS A 159 -10.97 -7.41 10.91
N TYR A 160 -11.35 -7.63 9.67
CA TYR A 160 -10.64 -8.49 8.73
C TYR A 160 -9.85 -7.64 7.73
N ASN A 161 -9.23 -8.27 6.74
CA ASN A 161 -8.69 -7.58 5.57
C ASN A 161 -9.79 -6.74 4.88
N GLN A 162 -9.37 -5.80 4.04
CA GLN A 162 -10.32 -4.86 3.43
C GLN A 162 -11.28 -5.53 2.43
N TYR A 163 -10.90 -6.66 1.84
CA TYR A 163 -11.83 -7.39 0.99
C TYR A 163 -13.03 -7.90 1.79
N ASP A 164 -12.77 -8.63 2.87
CA ASP A 164 -13.83 -9.20 3.70
C ASP A 164 -14.66 -8.14 4.44
N SER A 165 -14.00 -7.06 4.87
CA SER A 165 -14.65 -6.03 5.70
C SER A 165 -15.38 -4.95 4.93
N LEU A 166 -14.92 -4.61 3.71
CA LEU A 166 -15.43 -3.49 2.93
C LEU A 166 -15.94 -3.90 1.54
N ILE A 167 -15.10 -4.60 0.77
CA ILE A 167 -15.42 -4.88 -0.63
C ILE A 167 -16.56 -5.89 -0.76
N LEU A 168 -16.50 -6.99 -0.04
CA LEU A 168 -17.52 -8.03 -0.11
C LEU A 168 -18.90 -7.56 0.37
N PRO A 169 -19.05 -6.84 1.50
CA PRO A 169 -20.34 -6.23 1.86
C PRO A 169 -20.89 -5.28 0.80
N MET A 170 -20.02 -4.41 0.25
CA MET A 170 -20.40 -3.47 -0.79
C MET A 170 -20.84 -4.20 -2.08
N GLN A 171 -20.09 -5.20 -2.51
CA GLN A 171 -20.43 -6.01 -3.68
C GLN A 171 -21.82 -6.64 -3.51
N ARG A 172 -22.11 -7.27 -2.38
CA ARG A 172 -23.40 -7.89 -2.12
C ARG A 172 -24.54 -6.87 -2.11
N TYR A 173 -24.32 -5.74 -1.46
CA TYR A 173 -25.28 -4.64 -1.45
C TYR A 173 -25.63 -4.16 -2.87
N LEU A 174 -24.63 -4.05 -3.74
CA LEU A 174 -24.80 -3.64 -5.12
C LEU A 174 -25.50 -4.73 -5.97
N GLU A 175 -25.15 -6.01 -5.76
CA GLU A 175 -25.81 -7.15 -6.40
C GLU A 175 -27.30 -7.20 -6.04
N ASP A 176 -27.64 -7.00 -4.76
CA ASP A 176 -29.03 -6.94 -4.29
C ASP A 176 -29.78 -5.75 -4.91
N ALA A 177 -29.09 -4.66 -5.23
CA ALA A 177 -29.63 -3.51 -5.94
C ALA A 177 -29.72 -3.71 -7.48
N GLY A 178 -29.32 -4.87 -8.00
CA GLY A 178 -29.38 -5.21 -9.41
C GLY A 178 -28.16 -4.83 -10.25
N VAL A 179 -27.07 -4.42 -9.61
CA VAL A 179 -25.79 -4.17 -10.30
C VAL A 179 -25.20 -5.50 -10.77
N GLN A 180 -24.78 -5.54 -12.03
CA GLN A 180 -24.17 -6.72 -12.62
C GLN A 180 -22.65 -6.59 -12.64
N PHE A 181 -21.97 -7.55 -12.04
CA PHE A 181 -20.51 -7.68 -12.08
C PHE A 181 -20.12 -8.70 -13.15
N GLN A 182 -19.34 -8.25 -14.13
CA GLN A 182 -18.84 -9.13 -15.19
C GLN A 182 -17.36 -9.41 -14.96
N PHE A 183 -17.06 -10.53 -14.32
CA PHE A 183 -15.70 -11.01 -14.08
C PHE A 183 -15.11 -11.66 -15.32
N ASN A 184 -13.78 -11.97 -15.28
CA ASN A 184 -13.03 -12.53 -16.40
C ASN A 184 -13.18 -11.73 -17.70
N THR A 185 -13.30 -10.40 -17.53
CA THR A 185 -13.49 -9.45 -18.62
C THR A 185 -12.40 -8.38 -18.53
N GLU A 186 -11.48 -8.41 -19.47
CA GLU A 186 -10.44 -7.40 -19.62
C GLU A 186 -10.91 -6.32 -20.59
N VAL A 187 -11.13 -5.10 -20.10
CA VAL A 187 -11.39 -3.95 -20.98
C VAL A 187 -10.07 -3.50 -21.56
N THR A 188 -9.92 -3.59 -22.88
CA THR A 188 -8.68 -3.27 -23.59
C THR A 188 -8.67 -1.88 -24.17
N ASN A 189 -9.86 -1.30 -24.47
CA ASN A 189 -9.98 0.07 -24.98
C ASN A 189 -11.39 0.61 -24.77
N VAL A 190 -11.48 1.94 -24.75
CA VAL A 190 -12.74 2.68 -24.92
C VAL A 190 -12.54 3.61 -26.10
N ILE A 191 -13.32 3.43 -27.16
CA ILE A 191 -13.25 4.23 -28.40
C ILE A 191 -14.12 5.46 -28.22
N PHE A 192 -13.55 6.62 -28.52
CA PHE A 192 -14.22 7.91 -28.43
C PHE A 192 -14.46 8.53 -29.81
N ASP A 193 -15.51 9.29 -29.90
CA ASP A 193 -15.79 10.23 -30.96
C ASP A 193 -15.58 11.66 -30.44
N PHE A 194 -14.94 12.49 -31.24
CA PHE A 194 -14.54 13.86 -30.87
C PHE A 194 -15.29 14.84 -31.76
N HIS A 195 -16.26 15.55 -31.21
CA HIS A 195 -17.01 16.58 -31.93
C HIS A 195 -17.44 17.70 -30.97
N ASP A 196 -17.50 18.91 -31.46
CA ASP A 196 -17.94 20.11 -30.73
C ASP A 196 -17.26 20.28 -29.36
N GLY A 197 -15.96 19.90 -29.25
CA GLY A 197 -15.20 19.97 -28.02
C GLY A 197 -15.58 18.90 -26.96
N LYS A 198 -16.46 17.95 -27.31
CA LYS A 198 -16.89 16.85 -26.44
C LYS A 198 -16.14 15.57 -26.79
N LYS A 199 -15.96 14.73 -25.78
CA LYS A 199 -15.42 13.37 -25.87
C LYS A 199 -16.56 12.41 -25.55
N VAL A 200 -17.03 11.68 -26.54
CA VAL A 200 -18.19 10.79 -26.41
C VAL A 200 -17.74 9.35 -26.59
N ALA A 201 -17.85 8.54 -25.53
CA ALA A 201 -17.55 7.11 -25.62
C ALA A 201 -18.57 6.42 -26.57
N LYS A 202 -18.05 5.65 -27.54
CA LYS A 202 -18.85 4.96 -28.55
C LYS A 202 -18.81 3.46 -28.43
N THR A 203 -17.68 2.91 -28.02
CA THR A 203 -17.51 1.45 -27.97
C THR A 203 -16.56 1.08 -26.84
N ILE A 204 -16.90 0.06 -26.09
CA ILE A 204 -15.98 -0.60 -25.18
C ILE A 204 -15.45 -1.84 -25.89
N GLU A 205 -14.13 -1.95 -26.03
CA GLU A 205 -13.46 -3.16 -26.52
C GLU A 205 -12.96 -3.97 -25.33
N CYS A 206 -13.29 -5.24 -25.32
CA CYS A 206 -12.91 -6.12 -24.20
C CYS A 206 -12.63 -7.55 -24.64
N LYS A 207 -11.98 -8.31 -23.76
CA LYS A 207 -11.81 -9.76 -23.89
C LYS A 207 -12.59 -10.44 -22.77
N VAL A 208 -13.61 -11.19 -23.12
CA VAL A 208 -14.42 -11.98 -22.18
C VAL A 208 -13.95 -13.43 -22.27
N ASN A 209 -13.40 -13.97 -21.17
CA ASN A 209 -12.79 -15.29 -21.16
C ASN A 209 -11.77 -15.48 -22.32
N GLY A 210 -10.98 -14.42 -22.60
CA GLY A 210 -9.96 -14.42 -23.65
C GLY A 210 -10.48 -14.19 -25.08
N LYS A 211 -11.80 -14.04 -25.29
CA LYS A 211 -12.41 -13.78 -26.61
C LYS A 211 -12.74 -12.31 -26.76
N GLU A 212 -12.33 -11.72 -27.87
CA GLU A 212 -12.63 -10.33 -28.19
C GLU A 212 -14.13 -10.08 -28.33
N GLN A 213 -14.60 -9.01 -27.71
CA GLN A 213 -15.97 -8.50 -27.79
C GLN A 213 -15.96 -6.98 -27.88
N LYS A 214 -17.02 -6.44 -28.47
CA LYS A 214 -17.30 -5.00 -28.52
C LYS A 214 -18.69 -4.71 -27.99
N ILE A 215 -18.78 -3.73 -27.09
CA ILE A 215 -20.03 -3.23 -26.55
C ILE A 215 -20.28 -1.86 -27.16
N SER A 216 -21.31 -1.74 -27.98
CA SER A 216 -21.73 -0.46 -28.57
C SER A 216 -22.45 0.38 -27.53
N LEU A 217 -22.12 1.65 -27.45
CA LEU A 217 -22.70 2.63 -26.54
C LEU A 217 -23.62 3.59 -27.28
N THR A 218 -24.61 4.07 -26.57
CA THR A 218 -25.57 5.07 -27.04
C THR A 218 -25.35 6.38 -26.29
N GLU A 219 -26.07 7.42 -26.67
CA GLU A 219 -26.03 8.73 -25.99
C GLU A 219 -26.61 8.70 -24.56
N ASN A 220 -27.31 7.63 -24.18
CA ASN A 220 -27.85 7.44 -22.85
C ASN A 220 -26.92 6.64 -21.90
N ASP A 221 -25.80 6.19 -22.41
CA ASP A 221 -24.83 5.42 -21.61
C ASP A 221 -23.81 6.35 -20.97
N LEU A 222 -23.50 6.11 -19.70
CA LEU A 222 -22.39 6.74 -18.98
C LEU A 222 -21.30 5.71 -18.76
N VAL A 223 -20.07 6.08 -19.07
CA VAL A 223 -18.89 5.21 -18.89
C VAL A 223 -17.95 5.84 -17.89
N PHE A 224 -17.73 5.16 -16.77
CA PHE A 224 -16.73 5.52 -15.78
C PHE A 224 -15.51 4.62 -15.97
N VAL A 225 -14.34 5.20 -16.19
CA VAL A 225 -13.11 4.47 -16.40
C VAL A 225 -12.18 4.74 -15.22
N THR A 226 -11.84 3.68 -14.50
CA THR A 226 -10.78 3.72 -13.49
C THR A 226 -9.58 2.96 -14.04
N ASN A 227 -8.51 3.67 -14.33
CA ASN A 227 -7.32 3.10 -14.92
C ASN A 227 -6.04 3.56 -14.21
N GLY A 228 -4.93 2.85 -14.48
CA GLY A 228 -3.70 3.00 -13.71
C GLY A 228 -3.85 2.39 -12.31
N SER A 229 -3.07 1.36 -12.00
CA SER A 229 -3.14 0.69 -10.70
C SER A 229 -1.74 0.43 -10.16
N CYS A 230 -1.54 0.81 -8.90
CA CYS A 230 -0.29 0.55 -8.19
C CYS A 230 -0.03 -0.95 -7.99
N THR A 231 -1.06 -1.77 -8.00
CA THR A 231 -0.94 -3.22 -7.76
C THR A 231 -1.03 -4.06 -9.05
N GLU A 232 -1.13 -3.41 -10.21
CA GLU A 232 -1.13 -4.12 -11.49
C GLU A 232 0.20 -4.84 -11.72
N GLY A 233 0.14 -6.01 -12.33
CA GLY A 233 1.33 -6.79 -12.63
C GLY A 233 2.06 -7.34 -11.40
N THR A 234 1.41 -7.42 -10.24
CA THR A 234 1.99 -8.00 -9.01
C THR A 234 2.52 -9.41 -9.28
N ILE A 235 3.75 -9.66 -8.88
CA ILE A 235 4.43 -10.95 -9.01
C ILE A 235 4.68 -11.53 -7.62
N TYR A 236 4.39 -12.80 -7.46
CA TYR A 236 4.59 -13.51 -6.19
C TYR A 236 5.75 -14.50 -6.28
N GLY A 237 6.60 -14.44 -5.28
CA GLY A 237 7.52 -15.53 -4.98
C GLY A 237 6.90 -16.56 -4.03
N ASP A 238 7.74 -17.34 -3.41
CA ASP A 238 7.40 -18.26 -2.33
C ASP A 238 8.59 -18.43 -1.37
N GLN A 239 8.48 -19.38 -0.42
CA GLN A 239 9.52 -19.62 0.57
C GLN A 239 10.91 -19.84 -0.06
N ASN A 240 10.97 -20.46 -1.25
CA ASN A 240 12.21 -20.90 -1.89
C ASN A 240 12.53 -20.19 -3.21
N HIS A 241 11.61 -19.35 -3.69
CA HIS A 241 11.77 -18.64 -4.96
C HIS A 241 11.50 -17.14 -4.77
N ALA A 242 12.42 -16.32 -5.29
CA ALA A 242 12.20 -14.89 -5.41
C ALA A 242 11.08 -14.60 -6.42
N PRO A 243 10.37 -13.48 -6.31
CA PRO A 243 9.49 -13.02 -7.37
C PRO A 243 10.34 -12.74 -8.61
N VAL A 244 10.06 -13.43 -9.72
CA VAL A 244 10.83 -13.25 -10.96
C VAL A 244 10.49 -11.86 -11.52
N GLY A 245 11.47 -10.96 -11.44
CA GLY A 245 11.32 -9.56 -11.80
C GLY A 245 11.93 -9.18 -13.15
N ASP A 246 11.81 -7.98 -13.50
CA ASP A 246 12.42 -7.10 -14.47
C ASP A 246 12.09 -7.29 -15.96
N ALA A 247 12.40 -8.40 -16.57
CA ALA A 247 12.35 -8.50 -18.03
C ALA A 247 10.93 -8.74 -18.56
N GLU A 248 10.01 -9.16 -17.72
CA GLU A 248 8.70 -9.63 -18.14
C GLU A 248 7.52 -8.93 -17.45
N VAL A 249 7.76 -7.87 -16.71
CA VAL A 249 6.65 -7.08 -16.21
C VAL A 249 5.94 -6.47 -17.40
N ARG A 250 4.85 -7.09 -17.74
CA ARG A 250 4.06 -6.70 -18.88
C ARG A 250 3.23 -5.49 -18.48
N ASN A 251 3.31 -4.47 -19.27
CA ASN A 251 2.23 -3.55 -19.37
C ASN A 251 1.00 -4.36 -19.75
N SER A 252 0.05 -4.47 -18.87
CA SER A 252 -1.18 -5.24 -19.09
C SER A 252 -2.33 -4.56 -18.39
N GLY A 253 -3.54 -4.98 -18.70
CA GLY A 253 -4.73 -4.55 -18.01
C GLY A 253 -4.91 -3.03 -18.03
N VAL A 254 -4.96 -2.43 -16.85
CA VAL A 254 -5.33 -1.02 -16.69
C VAL A 254 -4.32 -0.01 -17.24
N TRP A 255 -3.03 -0.36 -17.33
CA TRP A 255 -2.04 0.52 -17.94
C TRP A 255 -2.16 0.53 -19.48
N ASP A 256 -2.38 -0.63 -20.09
CA ASP A 256 -2.60 -0.73 -21.53
C ASP A 256 -3.93 -0.10 -21.94
N LEU A 257 -4.98 -0.25 -21.13
CA LEU A 257 -6.24 0.46 -21.34
C LEU A 257 -6.01 1.97 -21.39
N TRP A 258 -5.28 2.54 -20.40
CA TRP A 258 -5.01 3.97 -20.41
C TRP A 258 -4.15 4.42 -21.59
N LYS A 259 -3.11 3.65 -21.96
CA LYS A 259 -2.31 3.93 -23.17
C LYS A 259 -3.16 3.94 -24.44
N ASN A 260 -4.06 2.96 -24.59
CA ASN A 260 -4.93 2.88 -25.75
C ASN A 260 -5.91 4.07 -25.82
N ILE A 261 -6.46 4.49 -24.70
CA ILE A 261 -7.31 5.68 -24.60
C ILE A 261 -6.49 6.94 -24.92
N ALA A 262 -5.30 7.11 -24.33
CA ALA A 262 -4.46 8.29 -24.50
C ALA A 262 -3.92 8.46 -25.93
N ARG A 263 -3.78 7.38 -26.70
CA ARG A 263 -3.41 7.46 -28.13
C ARG A 263 -4.47 8.14 -28.99
N GLN A 264 -5.71 8.21 -28.57
CA GLN A 264 -6.79 8.81 -29.31
C GLN A 264 -6.80 10.35 -29.17
N ASP A 265 -6.41 10.85 -27.99
CA ASP A 265 -6.31 12.28 -27.73
C ASP A 265 -5.38 12.54 -26.54
N PRO A 266 -4.40 13.47 -26.65
CA PRO A 266 -3.43 13.74 -25.58
C PRO A 266 -4.06 14.31 -24.30
N SER A 267 -5.29 14.82 -24.37
CA SER A 267 -6.01 15.29 -23.18
C SER A 267 -6.48 14.17 -22.25
N PHE A 268 -6.28 12.92 -22.62
CA PHE A 268 -6.45 11.76 -21.72
C PHE A 268 -5.20 11.46 -20.85
N GLY A 269 -4.20 12.32 -20.88
CA GLY A 269 -2.99 12.19 -20.08
C GLY A 269 -1.86 11.42 -20.75
N HIS A 270 -0.80 11.17 -19.99
CA HIS A 270 0.45 10.57 -20.48
C HIS A 270 0.85 9.38 -19.58
N PRO A 271 0.21 8.21 -19.75
CA PRO A 271 0.43 7.03 -18.88
C PRO A 271 1.87 6.53 -18.88
N GLU A 272 2.60 6.69 -19.99
CA GLU A 272 4.01 6.29 -20.09
C GLU A 272 4.89 6.96 -19.04
N LYS A 273 4.55 8.15 -18.59
CA LYS A 273 5.28 8.86 -17.54
C LYS A 273 5.31 8.06 -16.22
N PHE A 274 4.28 7.26 -15.99
CA PHE A 274 4.08 6.51 -14.75
C PHE A 274 4.50 5.05 -14.84
N CYS A 275 4.37 4.43 -16.00
CA CYS A 275 4.52 2.99 -16.15
C CYS A 275 5.68 2.54 -17.04
N SER A 276 6.57 3.44 -17.48
CA SER A 276 7.68 3.09 -18.35
C SER A 276 8.98 2.74 -17.64
N ASP A 277 9.14 3.12 -16.38
CA ASP A 277 10.37 2.90 -15.60
C ASP A 277 10.09 2.07 -14.34
N ILE A 278 9.88 0.78 -14.54
CA ILE A 278 9.60 -0.15 -13.44
C ILE A 278 10.78 -0.32 -12.47
N LYS A 279 12.01 0.00 -12.88
CA LYS A 279 13.16 -0.03 -11.97
C LYS A 279 13.04 1.01 -10.88
N LYS A 280 12.41 2.15 -11.19
CA LYS A 280 12.12 3.20 -10.22
C LYS A 280 10.82 2.99 -9.48
N THR A 281 9.80 2.49 -10.16
CA THR A 281 8.43 2.41 -9.59
C THR A 281 8.13 1.10 -8.87
N ASN A 282 9.00 0.09 -9.01
CA ASN A 282 8.81 -1.17 -8.30
C ASN A 282 9.07 -1.02 -6.79
N TRP A 283 8.41 -1.87 -6.06
CA TRP A 283 8.57 -1.97 -4.64
C TRP A 283 8.27 -3.39 -4.19
N GLU A 284 8.88 -3.81 -3.09
CA GLU A 284 8.71 -5.15 -2.61
C GLU A 284 8.23 -5.20 -1.17
N SER A 285 7.32 -6.09 -0.94
CA SER A 285 6.88 -6.49 0.38
C SER A 285 6.85 -8.01 0.50
N ALA A 286 6.62 -8.49 1.68
CA ALA A 286 6.44 -9.91 1.92
C ALA A 286 5.44 -10.13 3.06
N THR A 287 4.74 -11.24 3.03
CA THR A 287 3.92 -11.68 4.15
C THR A 287 4.59 -12.88 4.80
N VAL A 288 5.02 -12.69 6.03
CA VAL A 288 5.54 -13.76 6.89
C VAL A 288 4.40 -14.32 7.71
N THR A 289 4.18 -15.63 7.64
CA THR A 289 3.22 -16.37 8.48
C THR A 289 3.99 -17.25 9.44
N THR A 290 3.83 -17.05 10.75
CA THR A 290 4.51 -17.90 11.74
C THR A 290 3.92 -19.31 11.75
N LEU A 291 4.76 -20.31 11.90
CA LEU A 291 4.37 -21.73 11.98
C LEU A 291 4.36 -22.23 13.42
N ASP A 292 5.18 -21.64 14.29
CA ASP A 292 5.29 -21.94 15.71
C ASP A 292 5.47 -20.64 16.52
N ASP A 293 5.75 -20.77 17.83
CA ASP A 293 5.86 -19.65 18.76
C ASP A 293 7.27 -19.11 18.96
N LYS A 294 8.28 -19.62 18.27
CA LYS A 294 9.67 -19.24 18.50
C LYS A 294 9.95 -17.75 18.17
N ILE A 295 9.23 -17.19 17.20
CA ILE A 295 9.39 -15.77 16.80
C ILE A 295 8.62 -14.83 17.73
N ILE A 296 7.56 -15.30 18.37
CA ILE A 296 6.63 -14.48 19.18
C ILE A 296 7.31 -13.67 20.30
N PRO A 297 8.28 -14.23 21.06
CA PRO A 297 8.97 -13.45 22.10
C PRO A 297 9.67 -12.20 21.57
N TYR A 298 10.33 -12.28 20.41
CA TYR A 298 11.02 -11.14 19.80
C TYR A 298 10.04 -10.05 19.36
N ILE A 299 8.92 -10.44 18.78
CA ILE A 299 7.83 -9.50 18.44
C ILE A 299 7.30 -8.82 19.71
N THR A 300 6.99 -9.61 20.74
CA THR A 300 6.45 -9.12 22.00
C THR A 300 7.43 -8.20 22.72
N ASP A 301 8.73 -8.48 22.63
CA ASP A 301 9.74 -7.64 23.27
C ASP A 301 9.83 -6.24 22.62
N ILE A 302 9.64 -6.13 21.32
CA ILE A 302 9.61 -4.85 20.61
C ILE A 302 8.26 -4.14 20.82
N CYS A 303 7.15 -4.83 20.53
CA CYS A 303 5.80 -4.23 20.56
C CYS A 303 5.23 -4.06 21.95
N LYS A 304 5.77 -4.74 22.97
CA LYS A 304 5.25 -4.84 24.35
C LYS A 304 3.81 -5.37 24.40
N ARG A 305 3.42 -6.17 23.42
CA ARG A 305 2.08 -6.76 23.26
C ARG A 305 2.19 -8.16 22.67
N ASP A 306 1.31 -9.05 23.11
CA ASP A 306 1.19 -10.39 22.54
C ASP A 306 0.45 -10.32 21.20
N PRO A 307 1.08 -10.69 20.07
CA PRO A 307 0.44 -10.67 18.76
C PRO A 307 -0.74 -11.64 18.63
N LYS A 308 -0.90 -12.59 19.53
CA LYS A 308 -2.03 -13.54 19.56
C LYS A 308 -3.21 -13.07 20.43
N SER A 309 -3.11 -11.92 21.05
CA SER A 309 -4.16 -11.39 21.94
C SER A 309 -5.46 -11.03 21.24
N GLY A 310 -5.46 -10.88 19.91
CA GLY A 310 -6.60 -10.36 19.15
C GLY A 310 -6.78 -8.84 19.22
N ASN A 311 -5.88 -8.15 19.94
CA ASN A 311 -5.87 -6.68 20.08
C ASN A 311 -4.80 -6.06 19.19
N VAL A 312 -4.70 -4.72 19.22
CA VAL A 312 -3.63 -3.95 18.58
C VAL A 312 -2.27 -4.52 18.95
N VAL A 313 -1.40 -4.70 17.95
CA VAL A 313 -0.04 -5.24 18.12
C VAL A 313 1.00 -4.14 17.90
N THR A 314 1.33 -3.80 16.65
CA THR A 314 2.30 -2.72 16.38
C THR A 314 1.67 -1.34 16.46
N GLY A 315 0.38 -1.22 16.27
CA GLY A 315 -0.33 0.05 16.14
C GLY A 315 -0.13 0.74 14.77
N GLY A 316 0.75 0.23 13.98
CA GLY A 316 1.15 0.70 12.66
C GLY A 316 2.48 0.08 12.30
N ILE A 317 3.40 0.87 11.78
CA ILE A 317 4.65 0.40 11.22
C ILE A 317 5.78 0.55 12.25
N VAL A 318 6.55 -0.51 12.45
CA VAL A 318 7.85 -0.48 13.12
C VAL A 318 8.93 -0.43 12.04
N SER A 319 9.74 0.61 12.01
CA SER A 319 10.80 0.81 11.01
C SER A 319 12.16 0.48 11.60
N CYS A 320 12.92 -0.39 10.95
CA CYS A 320 14.31 -0.66 11.29
C CYS A 320 15.17 0.46 10.70
N GLN A 321 15.45 1.49 11.50
CA GLN A 321 16.02 2.75 11.03
C GLN A 321 17.40 2.59 10.42
N ASP A 322 18.19 1.66 10.92
CA ASP A 322 19.55 1.35 10.47
C ASP A 322 19.60 0.23 9.41
N SER A 323 18.47 -0.30 9.00
CA SER A 323 18.40 -1.28 7.92
C SER A 323 18.74 -0.64 6.57
N LYS A 324 19.60 -1.30 5.79
CA LYS A 324 19.93 -0.89 4.42
C LYS A 324 18.73 -0.92 3.47
N TRP A 325 17.79 -1.83 3.71
CA TRP A 325 16.52 -1.85 2.99
C TRP A 325 15.53 -0.81 3.51
N LEU A 326 15.86 -0.11 4.61
CA LEU A 326 14.87 0.58 5.44
C LEU A 326 13.67 -0.33 5.71
N LEU A 327 14.01 -1.56 6.15
CA LEU A 327 13.04 -2.60 6.42
C LEU A 327 12.02 -2.11 7.44
N SER A 328 10.76 -2.30 7.13
CA SER A 328 9.66 -1.94 8.01
C SER A 328 8.67 -3.09 8.09
N TRP A 329 7.97 -3.21 9.19
CA TRP A 329 7.02 -4.31 9.39
C TRP A 329 5.82 -3.88 10.23
N THR A 330 4.70 -4.56 10.03
CA THR A 330 3.47 -4.31 10.78
C THR A 330 2.73 -5.60 11.09
N ILE A 331 2.15 -5.62 12.26
CA ILE A 331 1.23 -6.67 12.71
C ILE A 331 -0.04 -5.98 13.17
N ASN A 332 -1.10 -6.15 12.41
CA ASN A 332 -2.43 -5.71 12.80
C ASN A 332 -3.06 -6.69 13.80
N ARG A 333 -4.26 -6.38 14.31
CA ARG A 333 -5.05 -7.35 15.07
C ARG A 333 -5.13 -8.65 14.30
N GLN A 334 -4.79 -9.76 14.94
CA GLN A 334 -4.83 -11.06 14.28
C GLN A 334 -6.26 -11.55 14.08
N GLY A 335 -6.43 -12.56 13.23
CA GLY A 335 -7.71 -12.89 12.61
C GLY A 335 -8.00 -11.98 11.42
N GLN A 336 -6.98 -11.58 10.67
CA GLN A 336 -7.10 -10.75 9.47
C GLN A 336 -7.83 -11.45 8.31
N PHE A 337 -7.80 -12.75 8.32
CA PHE A 337 -8.57 -13.62 7.42
C PHE A 337 -9.60 -14.38 8.24
N LYS A 338 -10.81 -14.57 7.73
CA LYS A 338 -11.91 -15.25 8.46
C LYS A 338 -11.53 -16.67 8.91
N GLU A 339 -10.77 -17.37 8.07
CA GLU A 339 -10.31 -18.72 8.34
C GLU A 339 -8.87 -18.76 8.89
N GLN A 340 -8.33 -17.66 9.39
CA GLN A 340 -6.98 -17.64 9.95
C GLN A 340 -6.89 -18.54 11.18
N ASP A 341 -5.95 -19.49 11.15
CA ASP A 341 -5.59 -20.29 12.32
C ASP A 341 -5.12 -19.35 13.46
N PRO A 342 -5.78 -19.36 14.63
CA PRO A 342 -5.44 -18.47 15.75
C PRO A 342 -4.03 -18.71 16.31
N LYS A 343 -3.39 -19.83 15.98
CA LYS A 343 -2.00 -20.10 16.35
C LYS A 343 -0.99 -19.37 15.47
N LYS A 344 -1.39 -18.91 14.30
CA LYS A 344 -0.52 -18.27 13.31
C LYS A 344 -0.64 -16.76 13.38
N VAL A 345 0.50 -16.09 13.28
CA VAL A 345 0.60 -14.62 13.20
C VAL A 345 1.02 -14.25 11.78
N CYS A 346 0.28 -13.34 11.16
CA CYS A 346 0.60 -12.77 9.87
C CYS A 346 1.30 -11.43 10.06
N VAL A 347 2.50 -11.31 9.51
CA VAL A 347 3.33 -10.11 9.55
C VAL A 347 3.50 -9.61 8.13
N TRP A 348 3.21 -8.34 7.90
CA TRP A 348 3.56 -7.69 6.65
C TRP A 348 4.89 -6.97 6.79
N VAL A 349 5.85 -7.31 5.92
CA VAL A 349 7.20 -6.79 5.90
C VAL A 349 7.44 -6.09 4.57
N TYR A 350 8.14 -4.96 4.56
CA TYR A 350 8.50 -4.29 3.31
C TYR A 350 9.84 -3.54 3.44
N GLY A 351 10.51 -3.39 2.31
CA GLY A 351 11.70 -2.57 2.17
C GLY A 351 11.43 -1.36 1.29
N LEU A 352 11.99 -0.21 1.61
CA LEU A 352 11.94 0.95 0.73
C LEU A 352 13.05 0.90 -0.33
N PHE A 353 14.24 0.42 0.06
CA PHE A 353 15.43 0.36 -0.81
C PHE A 353 15.66 -1.08 -1.28
N THR A 354 14.87 -1.53 -2.24
CA THR A 354 14.83 -2.93 -2.67
C THR A 354 15.99 -3.35 -3.59
N ASP A 355 16.77 -2.38 -4.08
CA ASP A 355 17.89 -2.56 -5.02
C ASP A 355 19.27 -2.70 -4.36
N VAL A 356 19.35 -2.53 -3.04
CA VAL A 356 20.62 -2.61 -2.29
C VAL A 356 20.73 -3.91 -1.51
N PRO A 357 21.95 -4.45 -1.30
CA PRO A 357 22.15 -5.62 -0.45
C PRO A 357 21.73 -5.36 1.00
N GLY A 358 21.05 -6.33 1.62
CA GLY A 358 20.65 -6.28 3.01
C GLY A 358 21.81 -6.34 4.02
N ASP A 359 21.48 -6.30 5.30
CA ASP A 359 22.46 -6.34 6.39
C ASP A 359 22.88 -7.77 6.73
N TYR A 360 21.98 -8.70 6.77
CA TYR A 360 22.21 -10.13 6.95
C TYR A 360 22.31 -10.84 5.60
N ILE A 361 21.27 -10.73 4.78
CA ILE A 361 21.22 -11.25 3.42
C ILE A 361 21.93 -10.28 2.48
N LYS A 362 23.09 -10.66 1.96
CA LYS A 362 23.94 -9.80 1.13
C LYS A 362 23.50 -9.73 -0.33
N LYS A 363 22.18 -9.64 -0.59
CA LYS A 363 21.57 -9.41 -1.92
C LYS A 363 20.42 -8.40 -1.83
N PRO A 364 20.05 -7.79 -2.97
CA PRO A 364 18.88 -6.92 -3.06
C PRO A 364 17.60 -7.65 -2.63
N MET A 365 16.68 -6.95 -1.94
CA MET A 365 15.43 -7.55 -1.47
C MET A 365 14.64 -8.20 -2.61
N LYS A 366 14.57 -7.54 -3.77
CA LYS A 366 13.86 -8.02 -4.96
C LYS A 366 14.38 -9.35 -5.52
N GLU A 367 15.58 -9.77 -5.14
CA GLU A 367 16.20 -11.04 -5.54
C GLU A 367 16.10 -12.10 -4.45
N CYS A 368 15.47 -11.76 -3.31
CA CYS A 368 15.39 -12.65 -2.17
C CYS A 368 14.19 -13.58 -2.24
N THR A 369 14.40 -14.80 -1.79
CA THR A 369 13.33 -15.78 -1.51
C THR A 369 12.58 -15.40 -0.22
N GLY A 370 11.43 -15.99 0.01
CA GLY A 370 10.69 -15.77 1.26
C GLY A 370 11.50 -16.10 2.51
N LYS A 371 12.27 -17.18 2.46
CA LYS A 371 13.18 -17.56 3.53
C LYS A 371 14.24 -16.49 3.80
N GLU A 372 14.84 -15.93 2.77
CA GLU A 372 15.87 -14.90 2.90
C GLU A 372 15.30 -13.59 3.44
N ILE A 373 14.13 -13.17 2.99
CA ILE A 373 13.45 -11.99 3.56
C ILE A 373 13.11 -12.22 5.04
N THR A 374 12.64 -13.42 5.38
CA THR A 374 12.38 -13.78 6.78
C THR A 374 13.67 -13.71 7.61
N ALA A 375 14.79 -14.23 7.10
CA ALA A 375 16.07 -14.19 7.79
C ALA A 375 16.56 -12.75 8.03
N GLU A 376 16.43 -11.86 7.05
CA GLU A 376 16.76 -10.43 7.22
C GLU A 376 15.87 -9.78 8.28
N TRP A 377 14.56 -10.05 8.26
CA TRP A 377 13.64 -9.54 9.27
C TRP A 377 13.98 -10.06 10.68
N LEU A 378 14.26 -11.37 10.83
CA LEU A 378 14.67 -11.96 12.11
C LEU A 378 15.98 -11.36 12.64
N TYR A 379 16.92 -11.04 11.74
CA TYR A 379 18.13 -10.32 12.11
C TYR A 379 17.80 -8.97 12.76
N HIS A 380 16.89 -8.21 12.17
CA HIS A 380 16.46 -6.92 12.69
C HIS A 380 15.51 -7.02 13.91
N LEU A 381 14.95 -8.19 14.21
CA LEU A 381 14.26 -8.46 15.47
C LEU A 381 15.21 -8.79 16.64
N GLY A 382 16.51 -8.95 16.39
CA GLY A 382 17.48 -9.31 17.43
C GLY A 382 17.61 -10.81 17.68
N VAL A 383 17.12 -11.65 16.80
CA VAL A 383 17.32 -13.12 16.90
C VAL A 383 18.82 -13.44 16.87
N PRO A 384 19.34 -14.31 17.76
CA PRO A 384 20.73 -14.75 17.71
C PRO A 384 21.13 -15.26 16.32
N VAL A 385 22.28 -14.83 15.82
CA VAL A 385 22.71 -15.07 14.43
C VAL A 385 22.75 -16.57 14.09
N ASP A 386 23.14 -17.41 15.03
CA ASP A 386 23.20 -18.87 14.90
C ASP A 386 21.83 -19.55 14.85
N GLN A 387 20.73 -18.84 15.13
CA GLN A 387 19.36 -19.35 15.09
C GLN A 387 18.56 -18.82 13.90
N ILE A 388 19.03 -17.78 13.22
CA ILE A 388 18.26 -17.08 12.17
C ILE A 388 17.85 -18.04 11.04
N ASP A 389 18.80 -18.77 10.48
CA ASP A 389 18.54 -19.62 9.32
C ASP A 389 17.60 -20.79 9.65
N ASP A 390 17.76 -21.41 10.84
CA ASP A 390 16.83 -22.45 11.31
C ASP A 390 15.42 -21.90 11.51
N MET A 391 15.28 -20.73 12.13
CA MET A 391 13.97 -20.13 12.37
C MET A 391 13.31 -19.67 11.07
N ALA A 392 14.07 -19.11 10.13
CA ALA A 392 13.56 -18.71 8.83
C ALA A 392 13.09 -19.90 7.99
N GLU A 393 13.74 -21.08 8.12
CA GLU A 393 13.35 -22.31 7.44
C GLU A 393 12.16 -23.00 8.10
N ASN A 394 12.14 -23.12 9.43
CA ASN A 394 11.28 -24.04 10.14
C ASN A 394 10.15 -23.37 10.95
N SER A 395 10.28 -22.09 11.30
CA SER A 395 9.30 -21.38 12.16
C SER A 395 8.43 -20.36 11.43
N ALA A 396 8.66 -20.17 10.13
CA ALA A 396 7.86 -19.27 9.30
C ALA A 396 7.78 -19.76 7.85
N VAL A 397 6.74 -19.33 7.16
CA VAL A 397 6.64 -19.37 5.70
C VAL A 397 6.36 -17.96 5.19
N CYS A 398 7.00 -17.57 4.09
CA CYS A 398 6.95 -16.22 3.59
C CYS A 398 6.67 -16.18 2.11
N VAL A 399 5.82 -15.25 1.69
CA VAL A 399 5.51 -14.98 0.29
C VAL A 399 6.00 -13.58 -0.07
N PRO A 400 7.12 -13.45 -0.78
CA PRO A 400 7.56 -12.21 -1.39
C PRO A 400 6.55 -11.74 -2.43
N THR A 401 6.36 -10.43 -2.51
CA THR A 401 5.39 -9.78 -3.39
C THR A 401 6.03 -8.54 -4.02
N MET A 402 6.42 -8.65 -5.28
CA MET A 402 6.94 -7.53 -6.04
C MET A 402 5.81 -6.83 -6.78
N MET A 403 5.74 -5.51 -6.62
CA MET A 403 4.73 -4.65 -7.23
C MET A 403 5.41 -3.62 -8.13
N PRO A 404 5.41 -3.83 -9.46
CA PRO A 404 6.18 -3.02 -10.41
C PRO A 404 5.78 -1.55 -10.45
N TYR A 405 4.53 -1.23 -10.11
CA TYR A 405 3.96 0.11 -10.27
C TYR A 405 3.52 0.75 -8.95
N ILE A 406 3.99 0.26 -7.80
CA ILE A 406 3.47 0.71 -6.50
C ILE A 406 3.70 2.21 -6.28
N THR A 407 4.82 2.76 -6.72
CA THR A 407 5.15 4.18 -6.64
C THR A 407 5.02 4.91 -7.98
N ALA A 408 4.33 4.32 -8.96
CA ALA A 408 4.17 4.92 -10.29
C ALA A 408 3.61 6.34 -10.24
N PHE A 409 2.60 6.60 -9.41
CA PHE A 409 1.99 7.92 -9.29
C PHE A 409 2.86 8.93 -8.51
N PHE A 410 3.96 8.49 -7.92
CA PHE A 410 4.94 9.38 -7.27
C PHE A 410 6.02 9.90 -8.22
N MET A 411 5.98 9.52 -9.50
CA MET A 411 6.89 10.07 -10.51
C MET A 411 6.71 11.58 -10.66
N PRO A 412 7.80 12.38 -10.68
CA PRO A 412 7.74 13.78 -11.04
C PRO A 412 7.10 13.96 -12.43
N ARG A 413 6.18 14.90 -12.57
CA ARG A 413 5.37 15.04 -13.78
C ARG A 413 4.99 16.47 -14.09
N ALA A 414 4.86 16.77 -15.36
CA ALA A 414 4.33 18.04 -15.85
C ALA A 414 2.79 18.09 -15.73
N LYS A 415 2.23 19.28 -15.89
CA LYS A 415 0.78 19.47 -16.00
C LYS A 415 0.20 18.65 -17.15
N GLY A 416 -0.95 18.03 -16.91
CA GLY A 416 -1.68 17.25 -17.91
C GLY A 416 -1.21 15.81 -18.09
N CYS A 417 -0.20 15.35 -17.33
CA CYS A 417 0.16 13.94 -17.35
C CYS A 417 -0.93 13.03 -16.74
N LEU A 418 -1.63 13.51 -15.71
CA LEU A 418 -2.83 12.88 -15.17
C LEU A 418 -4.08 13.59 -15.67
N LEU A 419 -5.12 12.84 -15.98
CA LEU A 419 -6.45 13.36 -16.17
C LEU A 419 -7.19 13.34 -14.84
N TYR A 420 -7.31 14.49 -14.19
CA TYR A 420 -8.15 14.65 -13.02
C TYR A 420 -9.58 14.95 -13.46
N THR A 421 -10.45 13.97 -13.42
CA THR A 421 -11.88 14.16 -13.68
C THR A 421 -12.69 14.41 -12.42
N SER A 422 -12.13 14.11 -11.27
CA SER A 422 -12.73 14.36 -9.95
C SER A 422 -12.70 15.82 -9.53
N ASP A 423 -11.83 16.64 -10.13
CA ASP A 423 -11.76 18.09 -9.85
C ASP A 423 -12.84 18.88 -10.57
N ALA A 424 -13.69 18.23 -11.34
CA ALA A 424 -14.83 18.84 -12.02
C ALA A 424 -16.12 18.83 -11.17
N ALA A 425 -16.02 18.52 -9.91
CA ALA A 425 -17.13 18.56 -8.97
C ALA A 425 -17.14 19.86 -8.16
#